data_871a1809dbeb04a0b03f293e8e991065
#
_entry.id   871a1809dbeb04a0b03f293e8e991065
#
_cell.length_a   1.000
_cell.length_b   1.000
_cell.length_c   1.000
_cell.angle_alpha   90.00
_cell.angle_beta   90.00
_cell.angle_gamma   90.00
#
_symmetry.space_group_name_H-M   'P 1'
#
loop_
_entity.id
_entity.type
_entity.pdbx_description
1 polymer ?
#
loop_
_entity_poly.entity_id
_entity_poly.type
_entity_poly.pdbx_seq_one_letter_code
_entity_poly.pdbx_strand_id
1 'polypeptide(L)'
;MDELDVKILRALMSEGAVAPSDAQVRSSLRSIAARLGADDTTVNYRYRRLQESGAMSGWRLIVNPTFFGCRVMDATVDVEPESAKPDMIRKLKLVQEITGMIDFYGRALKLIVSYNGEESLSRTIELISRITNAERMTRVRWALPQCRTERMSGTDVAVVRALSNDARKSFVQLSKELGLSTRTVRNRVRRLRMDNTVFALASLDAGSIPGLIPVYLSYSYAQSGAKGTVDRAMLSYFKASYLTVQFADPADGWIFVSASTMADVQSYLEWAKSQPGVASARADLLTKTMMFPEKLTELLALRNEGAETQKKTHF
;
A
#
# COMPACT_ATOMS: atom_id res chain seq x y z
N MET A 1 3.38 1.75 23.72
CA MET A 1 3.84 0.72 22.77
C MET A 1 5.30 0.45 23.09
N ASP A 2 5.76 -0.78 23.02
CA ASP A 2 7.15 -1.15 23.28
C ASP A 2 7.83 -1.73 22.04
N GLU A 3 9.09 -2.15 22.16
CA GLU A 3 9.90 -2.67 21.06
C GLU A 3 9.26 -3.91 20.38
N LEU A 4 8.53 -4.73 21.14
CA LEU A 4 7.84 -5.90 20.59
C LEU A 4 6.64 -5.48 19.72
N ASP A 5 5.88 -4.46 20.13
CA ASP A 5 4.78 -3.92 19.33
C ASP A 5 5.30 -3.40 17.97
N VAL A 6 6.43 -2.70 17.97
CA VAL A 6 7.10 -2.22 16.76
C VAL A 6 7.53 -3.40 15.87
N LYS A 7 8.14 -4.44 16.45
CA LYS A 7 8.55 -5.64 15.72
C LYS A 7 7.34 -6.39 15.11
N ILE A 8 6.24 -6.47 15.85
CA ILE A 8 4.98 -7.07 15.35
C ILE A 8 4.44 -6.26 14.17
N LEU A 9 4.32 -4.93 14.31
CA LEU A 9 3.90 -4.07 13.21
C LEU A 9 4.79 -4.23 11.98
N ARG A 10 6.10 -4.22 12.17
CA ARG A 10 7.07 -4.46 11.11
C ARG A 10 6.83 -5.81 10.42
N ALA A 11 6.68 -6.88 11.19
CA ALA A 11 6.44 -8.21 10.65
C ALA A 11 5.12 -8.29 9.88
N LEU A 12 4.07 -7.66 10.38
CA LEU A 12 2.76 -7.58 9.73
C LEU A 12 2.82 -6.79 8.42
N MET A 13 3.50 -5.66 8.41
CA MET A 13 3.59 -4.80 7.23
C MET A 13 4.46 -5.41 6.12
N SER A 14 5.51 -6.16 6.47
CA SER A 14 6.33 -6.86 5.48
C SER A 14 5.55 -7.90 4.67
N GLU A 15 4.38 -8.35 5.14
CA GLU A 15 3.50 -9.27 4.42
C GLU A 15 2.65 -8.59 3.35
N GLY A 16 2.38 -7.31 3.49
CA GLY A 16 1.67 -6.49 2.51
C GLY A 16 2.52 -6.04 1.34
N ALA A 17 3.85 -6.11 1.48
CA ALA A 17 4.76 -5.75 0.40
C ALA A 17 4.49 -6.61 -0.83
N VAL A 18 4.43 -5.97 -1.98
CA VAL A 18 4.32 -6.60 -3.30
C VAL A 18 5.66 -7.30 -3.60
N ALA A 19 5.96 -8.38 -2.90
CA ALA A 19 7.14 -9.18 -3.15
C ALA A 19 6.72 -10.51 -3.77
N PRO A 20 7.33 -10.91 -4.90
CA PRO A 20 7.00 -12.16 -5.61
C PRO A 20 7.60 -13.40 -4.94
N SER A 21 8.12 -13.32 -3.72
CA SER A 21 8.73 -14.48 -3.07
C SER A 21 7.70 -15.29 -2.30
N ASP A 22 7.77 -16.59 -2.39
CA ASP A 22 7.23 -17.76 -1.66
C ASP A 22 6.46 -17.56 -0.35
N ALA A 23 6.10 -16.32 -0.04
CA ALA A 23 5.41 -15.95 1.17
C ALA A 23 4.04 -16.63 1.21
N GLN A 24 3.82 -17.34 2.26
CA GLN A 24 2.53 -17.90 2.65
C GLN A 24 1.44 -16.84 2.42
N VAL A 25 0.29 -17.30 1.96
CA VAL A 25 -0.90 -16.46 1.65
C VAL A 25 -1.22 -15.42 2.74
N ARG A 26 -0.88 -15.75 3.96
CA ARG A 26 -0.86 -14.89 5.16
C ARG A 26 0.08 -15.55 6.16
N SER A 27 1.03 -14.85 6.72
CA SER A 27 1.66 -15.35 7.93
C SER A 27 0.62 -15.33 9.06
N SER A 28 0.44 -16.46 9.72
CA SER A 28 -0.36 -16.47 10.95
C SER A 28 0.34 -15.67 12.03
N LEU A 29 -0.39 -15.13 13.00
CA LEU A 29 0.23 -14.48 14.16
C LEU A 29 1.22 -15.42 14.86
N ARG A 30 0.93 -16.72 14.86
CA ARG A 30 1.84 -17.78 15.32
C ARG A 30 3.15 -17.83 14.53
N SER A 31 3.08 -17.70 13.21
CA SER A 31 4.29 -17.63 12.36
C SER A 31 5.10 -16.36 12.63
N ILE A 32 4.43 -15.24 12.89
CA ILE A 32 5.07 -13.99 13.30
C ILE A 32 5.74 -14.16 14.67
N ALA A 33 5.05 -14.76 15.64
CA ALA A 33 5.57 -15.06 16.95
C ALA A 33 6.86 -15.89 16.86
N ALA A 34 6.85 -16.97 16.08
CA ALA A 34 8.01 -17.81 15.84
C ALA A 34 9.19 -17.04 15.23
N ARG A 35 8.95 -16.16 14.25
CA ARG A 35 10.00 -15.32 13.65
C ARG A 35 10.60 -14.30 14.62
N LEU A 36 9.78 -13.79 15.54
CA LEU A 36 10.19 -12.80 16.52
C LEU A 36 10.78 -13.41 17.79
N GLY A 37 10.77 -14.75 17.92
CA GLY A 37 11.16 -15.43 19.14
C GLY A 37 10.24 -15.09 20.32
N ALA A 38 8.97 -14.79 20.06
CA ALA A 38 7.98 -14.39 21.04
C ALA A 38 6.90 -15.47 21.19
N ASP A 39 6.21 -15.44 22.34
CA ASP A 39 5.07 -16.33 22.59
C ASP A 39 3.85 -15.95 21.73
N ASP A 40 3.14 -16.96 21.20
CA ASP A 40 1.97 -16.77 20.33
C ASP A 40 0.84 -16.00 21.04
N THR A 41 0.59 -16.31 22.31
CA THR A 41 -0.42 -15.62 23.12
C THR A 41 -0.07 -14.14 23.29
N THR A 42 1.20 -13.85 23.53
CA THR A 42 1.71 -12.49 23.64
C THR A 42 1.54 -11.71 22.33
N VAL A 43 1.91 -12.30 21.20
CA VAL A 43 1.76 -11.64 19.88
C VAL A 43 0.28 -11.43 19.55
N ASN A 44 -0.59 -12.39 19.83
CA ASN A 44 -2.05 -12.25 19.64
C ASN A 44 -2.65 -11.15 20.52
N TYR A 45 -2.28 -11.08 21.78
CA TYR A 45 -2.70 -10.01 22.70
C TYR A 45 -2.25 -8.64 22.21
N ARG A 46 -0.99 -8.50 21.83
CA ARG A 46 -0.42 -7.25 21.31
C ARG A 46 -1.08 -6.81 20.00
N TYR A 47 -1.32 -7.75 19.10
CA TYR A 47 -2.01 -7.48 17.85
C TYR A 47 -3.43 -6.91 18.10
N ARG A 48 -4.18 -7.48 19.04
CA ARG A 48 -5.51 -6.96 19.43
C ARG A 48 -5.41 -5.55 20.00
N ARG A 49 -4.45 -5.31 20.89
CA ARG A 49 -4.21 -3.96 21.42
C ARG A 49 -3.91 -2.93 20.34
N LEU A 50 -3.14 -3.29 19.33
CA LEU A 50 -2.87 -2.41 18.17
C LEU A 50 -4.15 -2.10 17.38
N GLN A 51 -5.08 -3.03 17.30
CA GLN A 51 -6.39 -2.80 16.68
C GLN A 51 -7.30 -1.93 17.57
N GLU A 52 -7.39 -2.26 18.84
CA GLU A 52 -8.22 -1.54 19.81
C GLU A 52 -7.77 -0.09 20.02
N SER A 53 -6.48 0.17 19.97
CA SER A 53 -5.92 1.54 20.05
C SER A 53 -6.15 2.37 18.78
N GLY A 54 -6.66 1.76 17.70
CA GLY A 54 -6.78 2.42 16.40
C GLY A 54 -5.47 2.53 15.61
N ALA A 55 -4.35 2.12 16.19
CA ALA A 55 -3.03 2.12 15.53
C ALA A 55 -3.06 1.34 14.21
N MET A 56 -3.87 0.28 14.16
CA MET A 56 -4.13 -0.51 12.98
C MET A 56 -5.66 -0.64 12.78
N SER A 57 -6.19 0.02 11.76
CA SER A 57 -7.63 -0.05 11.44
C SER A 57 -8.01 -1.31 10.63
N GLY A 58 -7.06 -2.22 10.42
CA GLY A 58 -7.27 -3.52 9.76
C GLY A 58 -6.45 -3.71 8.49
N TRP A 59 -6.85 -4.68 7.70
CA TRP A 59 -6.21 -5.06 6.44
C TRP A 59 -7.19 -4.88 5.29
N ARG A 60 -6.73 -4.26 4.22
CA ARG A 60 -7.49 -4.08 2.99
C ARG A 60 -6.95 -5.00 1.90
N LEU A 61 -7.85 -5.72 1.21
CA LEU A 61 -7.46 -6.44 0.01
C LEU A 61 -7.58 -5.49 -1.18
N ILE A 62 -6.49 -5.35 -1.91
CA ILE A 62 -6.39 -4.50 -3.09
C ILE A 62 -6.30 -5.40 -4.32
N VAL A 63 -7.14 -5.17 -5.32
CA VAL A 63 -6.97 -5.76 -6.64
C VAL A 63 -5.82 -5.03 -7.33
N ASN A 64 -4.88 -5.78 -7.88
CA ASN A 64 -3.75 -5.18 -8.58
C ASN A 64 -4.25 -4.37 -9.80
N PRO A 65 -3.98 -3.07 -9.89
CA PRO A 65 -4.42 -2.24 -11.00
C PRO A 65 -4.01 -2.76 -12.38
N THR A 66 -2.88 -3.49 -12.47
CA THR A 66 -2.44 -4.10 -13.73
C THR A 66 -3.41 -5.16 -14.28
N PHE A 67 -4.28 -5.72 -13.41
CA PHE A 67 -5.39 -6.58 -13.84
C PHE A 67 -6.38 -5.85 -14.77
N PHE A 68 -6.53 -4.55 -14.60
CA PHE A 68 -7.39 -3.69 -15.44
C PHE A 68 -6.63 -3.03 -16.59
N GLY A 69 -5.34 -3.35 -16.77
CA GLY A 69 -4.46 -2.64 -17.71
C GLY A 69 -4.02 -1.27 -17.20
N CYS A 70 -4.31 -0.94 -15.94
CA CYS A 70 -3.92 0.32 -15.34
C CYS A 70 -2.46 0.33 -14.90
N ARG A 71 -1.84 1.50 -14.99
CA ARG A 71 -0.57 1.84 -14.35
C ARG A 71 -0.85 2.59 -13.06
N VAL A 72 0.15 2.66 -12.18
CA VAL A 72 0.06 3.39 -10.92
C VAL A 72 1.20 4.37 -10.80
N MET A 73 0.93 5.52 -10.26
CA MET A 73 1.93 6.49 -9.85
C MET A 73 1.58 7.12 -8.50
N ASP A 74 2.60 7.55 -7.80
CA ASP A 74 2.48 8.52 -6.72
C ASP A 74 2.52 9.94 -7.30
N ALA A 75 1.63 10.79 -6.79
CA ALA A 75 1.67 12.22 -7.00
C ALA A 75 1.78 12.90 -5.63
N THR A 76 2.91 13.52 -5.34
CA THR A 76 3.09 14.28 -4.08
C THR A 76 2.91 15.76 -4.36
N VAL A 77 2.02 16.40 -3.62
CA VAL A 77 1.69 17.83 -3.71
C VAL A 77 1.82 18.51 -2.36
N ASP A 78 2.17 19.79 -2.37
CA ASP A 78 2.06 20.66 -1.21
C ASP A 78 0.76 21.46 -1.31
N VAL A 79 -0.17 21.17 -0.41
CA VAL A 79 -1.50 21.79 -0.38
C VAL A 79 -1.40 23.24 0.11
N GLU A 80 -2.11 24.17 -0.55
CA GLU A 80 -2.11 25.56 -0.19
C GLU A 80 -3.53 26.16 -0.20
N PRO A 81 -3.98 26.83 0.88
CA PRO A 81 -3.34 26.88 2.20
C PRO A 81 -3.45 25.55 2.96
N GLU A 82 -2.55 25.32 3.92
CA GLU A 82 -2.57 24.08 4.73
C GLU A 82 -3.90 23.86 5.45
N SER A 83 -4.53 24.93 5.90
CA SER A 83 -5.84 24.87 6.58
C SER A 83 -6.97 24.29 5.70
N ALA A 84 -6.84 24.34 4.39
CA ALA A 84 -7.79 23.77 3.43
C ALA A 84 -7.56 22.28 3.15
N LYS A 85 -6.46 21.70 3.63
CA LYS A 85 -6.07 20.30 3.37
C LYS A 85 -7.18 19.28 3.68
N PRO A 86 -7.91 19.35 4.81
CA PRO A 86 -9.00 18.40 5.09
C PRO A 86 -10.12 18.45 4.04
N ASP A 87 -10.46 19.66 3.54
CA ASP A 87 -11.46 19.83 2.49
C ASP A 87 -10.99 19.28 1.15
N MET A 88 -9.73 19.55 0.80
CA MET A 88 -9.12 19.03 -0.42
C MET A 88 -9.04 17.50 -0.40
N ILE A 89 -8.70 16.88 0.74
CA ILE A 89 -8.75 15.44 0.91
C ILE A 89 -10.16 14.89 0.65
N ARG A 90 -11.21 15.56 1.14
CA ARG A 90 -12.60 15.15 0.86
C ARG A 90 -12.93 15.19 -0.63
N LYS A 91 -12.51 16.24 -1.33
CA LYS A 91 -12.73 16.39 -2.79
C LYS A 91 -11.93 15.35 -3.58
N LEU A 92 -10.66 15.14 -3.24
CA LEU A 92 -9.79 14.17 -3.89
C LEU A 92 -10.28 12.72 -3.75
N LYS A 93 -10.96 12.39 -2.64
CA LYS A 93 -11.62 11.08 -2.48
C LYS A 93 -12.64 10.77 -3.56
N LEU A 94 -13.26 11.78 -4.15
CA LEU A 94 -14.27 11.62 -5.20
C LEU A 94 -13.66 11.33 -6.58
N VAL A 95 -12.37 11.58 -6.76
CA VAL A 95 -11.67 11.31 -8.02
C VAL A 95 -11.44 9.82 -8.16
N GLN A 96 -12.02 9.21 -9.20
CA GLN A 96 -12.04 7.74 -9.37
C GLN A 96 -10.64 7.14 -9.47
N GLU A 97 -9.72 7.81 -10.14
CA GLU A 97 -8.34 7.37 -10.36
C GLU A 97 -7.49 7.41 -9.08
N ILE A 98 -7.90 8.16 -8.05
CA ILE A 98 -7.19 8.20 -6.77
C ILE A 98 -7.60 7.00 -5.92
N THR A 99 -6.76 5.98 -5.88
CA THR A 99 -7.02 4.73 -5.16
C THR A 99 -6.45 4.68 -3.75
N GLY A 100 -5.70 5.71 -3.37
CA GLY A 100 -5.20 5.89 -2.02
C GLY A 100 -4.59 7.26 -1.80
N MET A 101 -4.43 7.63 -0.55
CA MET A 101 -3.77 8.86 -0.13
C MET A 101 -2.91 8.62 1.11
N ILE A 102 -1.81 9.34 1.20
CA ILE A 102 -0.95 9.37 2.38
C ILE A 102 -0.88 10.82 2.83
N ASP A 103 -1.41 11.08 4.02
CA ASP A 103 -1.39 12.39 4.63
C ASP A 103 -0.13 12.52 5.49
N PHE A 104 0.61 13.62 5.31
CA PHE A 104 1.81 13.93 6.07
C PHE A 104 1.56 15.13 6.98
N TYR A 105 2.36 15.27 8.01
CA TYR A 105 2.37 16.47 8.83
C TYR A 105 2.73 17.70 7.97
N GLY A 106 2.02 18.81 8.19
CA GLY A 106 2.16 19.99 7.37
C GLY A 106 1.40 19.88 6.04
N ARG A 107 1.92 20.52 4.99
CA ARG A 107 1.21 20.69 3.71
C ARG A 107 1.28 19.50 2.76
N ALA A 108 2.26 18.63 2.93
CA ALA A 108 2.49 17.54 1.99
C ALA A 108 1.35 16.51 2.01
N LEU A 109 0.90 16.13 0.83
CA LEU A 109 -0.10 15.08 0.59
C LEU A 109 0.38 14.22 -0.60
N LYS A 110 0.41 12.91 -0.42
CA LYS A 110 0.71 11.99 -1.51
C LYS A 110 -0.56 11.27 -1.95
N LEU A 111 -0.75 11.19 -3.24
CA LEU A 111 -1.88 10.55 -3.90
C LEU A 111 -1.40 9.33 -4.65
N ILE A 112 -2.10 8.22 -4.50
CA ILE A 112 -1.86 6.99 -5.27
C ILE A 112 -2.87 6.99 -6.41
N VAL A 113 -2.38 7.20 -7.63
CA VAL A 113 -3.19 7.38 -8.83
C VAL A 113 -3.08 6.14 -9.71
N SER A 114 -4.21 5.49 -9.98
CA SER A 114 -4.33 4.40 -10.95
C SER A 114 -4.91 4.96 -12.25
N TYR A 115 -4.22 4.80 -13.37
CA TYR A 115 -4.62 5.42 -14.65
C TYR A 115 -4.45 4.46 -15.83
N ASN A 116 -5.27 4.67 -16.85
CA ASN A 116 -5.21 3.92 -18.09
C ASN A 116 -4.90 4.86 -19.27
N GLY A 117 -3.64 4.87 -19.69
CA GLY A 117 -3.13 5.73 -20.77
C GLY A 117 -2.80 7.17 -20.32
N GLU A 118 -2.06 7.86 -21.17
CA GLU A 118 -1.52 9.20 -20.85
C GLU A 118 -2.62 10.29 -20.83
N GLU A 119 -3.71 10.10 -21.59
CA GLU A 119 -4.83 11.05 -21.57
C GLU A 119 -5.57 11.03 -20.22
N SER A 120 -5.85 9.83 -19.69
CA SER A 120 -6.44 9.67 -18.35
C SER A 120 -5.54 10.28 -17.29
N LEU A 121 -4.21 10.03 -17.38
CA LEU A 121 -3.24 10.61 -16.48
C LEU A 121 -3.26 12.14 -16.53
N SER A 122 -3.20 12.73 -17.72
CA SER A 122 -3.15 14.19 -17.89
C SER A 122 -4.38 14.87 -17.29
N ARG A 123 -5.58 14.33 -17.55
CA ARG A 123 -6.83 14.83 -16.97
C ARG A 123 -6.83 14.74 -15.44
N THR A 124 -6.36 13.61 -14.90
CA THR A 124 -6.32 13.41 -13.45
C THR A 124 -5.32 14.37 -12.78
N ILE A 125 -4.16 14.59 -13.38
CA ILE A 125 -3.15 15.53 -12.89
C ILE A 125 -3.69 16.96 -12.88
N GLU A 126 -4.35 17.39 -13.97
CA GLU A 126 -4.98 18.70 -14.05
C GLU A 126 -6.03 18.90 -12.95
N LEU A 127 -6.89 17.88 -12.74
CA LEU A 127 -7.90 17.91 -11.69
C LEU A 127 -7.29 17.98 -10.29
N ILE A 128 -6.25 17.20 -10.02
CA ILE A 128 -5.51 17.26 -8.76
C ILE A 128 -4.95 18.68 -8.55
N SER A 129 -4.27 19.26 -9.55
CA SER A 129 -3.70 20.61 -9.44
C SER A 129 -4.77 21.67 -9.15
N ARG A 130 -5.94 21.56 -9.80
CA ARG A 130 -7.07 22.48 -9.56
C ARG A 130 -7.64 22.34 -8.15
N ILE A 131 -7.77 21.10 -7.63
CA ILE A 131 -8.31 20.87 -6.29
C ILE A 131 -7.35 21.32 -5.20
N THR A 132 -6.04 21.13 -5.40
CA THR A 132 -5.02 21.34 -4.36
C THR A 132 -4.34 22.71 -4.46
N ASN A 133 -4.59 23.47 -5.51
CA ASN A 133 -3.89 24.71 -5.87
C ASN A 133 -2.35 24.52 -5.92
N ALA A 134 -1.90 23.28 -6.15
CA ALA A 134 -0.48 22.96 -6.15
C ALA A 134 0.18 23.39 -7.47
N GLU A 135 1.16 24.28 -7.37
CA GLU A 135 1.97 24.70 -8.53
C GLU A 135 2.95 23.60 -8.97
N ARG A 136 3.39 22.79 -8.04
CA ARG A 136 4.36 21.71 -8.28
C ARG A 136 3.87 20.38 -7.77
N MET A 137 4.19 19.34 -8.53
CA MET A 137 3.83 17.96 -8.21
C MET A 137 5.01 17.05 -8.53
N THR A 138 5.51 16.34 -7.52
CA THR A 138 6.47 15.25 -7.73
C THR A 138 5.70 13.99 -8.12
N ARG A 139 6.14 13.30 -9.18
CA ARG A 139 5.49 12.11 -9.73
C ARG A 139 6.46 10.96 -9.82
N VAL A 140 6.07 9.82 -9.28
CA VAL A 140 6.87 8.59 -9.32
C VAL A 140 6.00 7.43 -9.80
N ARG A 141 6.36 6.80 -10.90
CA ARG A 141 5.65 5.62 -11.44
C ARG A 141 6.02 4.38 -10.66
N TRP A 142 5.04 3.51 -10.44
CA TRP A 142 5.24 2.24 -9.78
C TRP A 142 5.51 1.12 -10.79
N ALA A 143 6.49 0.28 -10.50
CA ALA A 143 6.69 -0.99 -11.21
C ALA A 143 5.94 -2.11 -10.48
N LEU A 144 4.64 -2.17 -10.65
CA LEU A 144 3.85 -3.25 -10.11
C LEU A 144 4.12 -4.56 -10.85
N PRO A 145 4.13 -5.71 -10.15
CA PRO A 145 4.17 -7.00 -10.82
C PRO A 145 2.94 -7.17 -11.70
N GLN A 146 3.15 -7.63 -12.92
CA GLN A 146 2.07 -7.90 -13.85
C GLN A 146 1.19 -9.06 -13.34
N CYS A 147 -0.12 -8.91 -13.50
CA CYS A 147 -1.04 -10.01 -13.26
C CYS A 147 -0.80 -11.12 -14.27
N ARG A 148 -0.78 -12.37 -13.78
CA ARG A 148 -0.68 -13.55 -14.63
C ARG A 148 -2.04 -14.02 -15.15
N THR A 149 -3.11 -13.58 -14.52
CA THR A 149 -4.48 -13.93 -14.90
C THR A 149 -5.17 -12.77 -15.60
N GLU A 150 -5.84 -13.06 -16.70
CA GLU A 150 -6.60 -12.07 -17.49
C GLU A 150 -8.05 -11.99 -17.04
N ARG A 151 -8.56 -13.02 -16.38
CA ARG A 151 -9.96 -13.14 -15.97
C ARG A 151 -10.10 -13.73 -14.58
N MET A 152 -11.05 -13.23 -13.82
CA MET A 152 -11.51 -13.80 -12.57
C MET A 152 -12.83 -14.51 -12.79
N SER A 153 -13.00 -15.71 -12.19
CA SER A 153 -14.32 -16.36 -12.14
C SER A 153 -15.26 -15.61 -11.18
N GLY A 154 -16.57 -15.82 -11.30
CA GLY A 154 -17.54 -15.27 -10.34
C GLY A 154 -17.21 -15.62 -8.89
N THR A 155 -16.69 -16.83 -8.64
CA THR A 155 -16.21 -17.25 -7.31
C THR A 155 -14.99 -16.42 -6.85
N ASP A 156 -14.05 -16.10 -7.74
CA ASP A 156 -12.88 -15.28 -7.40
C ASP A 156 -13.33 -13.87 -7.02
N VAL A 157 -14.27 -13.30 -7.77
CA VAL A 157 -14.84 -11.98 -7.47
C VAL A 157 -15.56 -11.97 -6.13
N ALA A 158 -16.35 -13.01 -5.83
CA ALA A 158 -17.01 -13.14 -4.54
C ALA A 158 -15.99 -13.19 -3.38
N VAL A 159 -14.90 -13.97 -3.55
CA VAL A 159 -13.81 -14.03 -2.58
C VAL A 159 -13.12 -12.68 -2.40
N VAL A 160 -12.82 -11.95 -3.49
CA VAL A 160 -12.22 -10.62 -3.44
C VAL A 160 -13.12 -9.64 -2.70
N ARG A 161 -14.42 -9.60 -3.04
CA ARG A 161 -15.41 -8.73 -2.35
C ARG A 161 -15.51 -9.03 -0.85
N ALA A 162 -15.59 -10.29 -0.48
CA ALA A 162 -15.68 -10.69 0.92
C ALA A 162 -14.43 -10.35 1.74
N LEU A 163 -13.27 -10.19 1.08
CA LEU A 163 -11.98 -9.85 1.70
C LEU A 163 -11.61 -8.37 1.58
N SER A 164 -12.30 -7.57 0.77
CA SER A 164 -11.88 -6.18 0.48
C SER A 164 -11.75 -5.32 1.73
N ASN A 165 -12.68 -5.47 2.69
CA ASN A 165 -12.69 -4.69 3.93
C ASN A 165 -11.95 -5.38 5.09
N ASP A 166 -11.71 -6.68 5.01
CA ASP A 166 -10.91 -7.44 5.97
C ASP A 166 -10.14 -8.55 5.24
N ALA A 167 -8.95 -8.23 4.79
CA ALA A 167 -8.08 -9.17 4.10
C ALA A 167 -7.56 -10.29 5.02
N ARG A 168 -7.77 -10.21 6.34
CA ARG A 168 -7.40 -11.25 7.33
C ARG A 168 -8.59 -12.07 7.84
N LYS A 169 -9.79 -11.87 7.31
CA LYS A 169 -10.96 -12.73 7.60
C LYS A 169 -10.59 -14.21 7.45
N SER A 170 -10.95 -15.02 8.44
CA SER A 170 -10.55 -16.45 8.46
C SER A 170 -11.15 -17.23 7.28
N PHE A 171 -10.45 -18.25 6.79
CA PHE A 171 -10.97 -19.09 5.71
C PHE A 171 -12.27 -19.83 6.11
N VAL A 172 -12.45 -20.10 7.41
CA VAL A 172 -13.69 -20.71 7.94
C VAL A 172 -14.85 -19.71 7.85
N GLN A 173 -14.64 -18.45 8.23
CA GLN A 173 -15.66 -17.40 8.09
C GLN A 173 -16.02 -17.18 6.62
N LEU A 174 -15.03 -17.06 5.73
CA LEU A 174 -15.25 -16.92 4.28
C LEU A 174 -15.99 -18.10 3.68
N SER A 175 -15.66 -19.33 4.11
CA SER A 175 -16.31 -20.55 3.67
C SER A 175 -17.80 -20.53 4.00
N LYS A 176 -18.17 -20.12 5.22
CA LYS A 176 -19.56 -19.97 5.64
C LYS A 176 -20.29 -18.85 4.88
N GLU A 177 -19.65 -17.69 4.72
CA GLU A 177 -20.22 -16.53 4.04
C GLU A 177 -20.50 -16.80 2.56
N LEU A 178 -19.61 -17.54 1.90
CA LEU A 178 -19.67 -17.79 0.46
C LEU A 178 -20.32 -19.13 0.08
N GLY A 179 -20.70 -19.99 1.04
CA GLY A 179 -21.23 -21.31 0.78
C GLY A 179 -20.21 -22.26 0.10
N LEU A 180 -18.92 -22.05 0.33
CA LEU A 180 -17.83 -22.79 -0.30
C LEU A 180 -17.08 -23.64 0.75
N SER A 181 -16.37 -24.68 0.31
CA SER A 181 -15.48 -25.40 1.23
C SER A 181 -14.28 -24.52 1.62
N THR A 182 -13.80 -24.68 2.86
CA THR A 182 -12.59 -23.96 3.34
C THR A 182 -11.37 -24.25 2.46
N ARG A 183 -11.26 -25.44 1.89
CA ARG A 183 -10.21 -25.83 0.94
C ARG A 183 -10.33 -25.03 -0.35
N THR A 184 -11.54 -24.88 -0.89
CA THR A 184 -11.79 -24.07 -2.10
C THR A 184 -11.40 -22.63 -1.88
N VAL A 185 -11.87 -22.01 -0.80
CA VAL A 185 -11.54 -20.62 -0.45
C VAL A 185 -10.03 -20.41 -0.33
N ARG A 186 -9.33 -21.29 0.41
CA ARG A 186 -7.87 -21.23 0.57
C ARG A 186 -7.14 -21.30 -0.77
N ASN A 187 -7.53 -22.25 -1.62
CA ASN A 187 -6.89 -22.42 -2.93
C ASN A 187 -7.14 -21.21 -3.85
N ARG A 188 -8.34 -20.61 -3.81
CA ARG A 188 -8.66 -19.41 -4.58
C ARG A 188 -7.82 -18.20 -4.13
N VAL A 189 -7.79 -17.94 -2.83
CA VAL A 189 -6.96 -16.83 -2.28
C VAL A 189 -5.49 -17.05 -2.60
N ARG A 190 -4.97 -18.29 -2.46
CA ARG A 190 -3.58 -18.60 -2.79
C ARG A 190 -3.29 -18.32 -4.27
N ARG A 191 -4.14 -18.79 -5.19
CA ARG A 191 -3.99 -18.55 -6.63
C ARG A 191 -3.99 -17.06 -6.94
N LEU A 192 -4.97 -16.30 -6.49
CA LEU A 192 -5.08 -14.86 -6.74
C LEU A 192 -3.82 -14.10 -6.30
N ARG A 193 -3.19 -14.51 -5.19
CA ARG A 193 -1.93 -13.91 -4.75
C ARG A 193 -0.74 -14.35 -5.60
N MET A 194 -0.63 -15.64 -5.90
CA MET A 194 0.48 -16.16 -6.74
C MET A 194 0.45 -15.58 -8.15
N ASP A 195 -0.75 -15.26 -8.66
CA ASP A 195 -0.94 -14.63 -9.96
C ASP A 195 -0.77 -13.11 -9.90
N ASN A 196 -0.34 -12.56 -8.77
CA ASN A 196 -0.23 -11.11 -8.53
C ASN A 196 -1.56 -10.35 -8.76
N THR A 197 -2.69 -11.02 -8.66
CA THR A 197 -3.99 -10.42 -8.91
C THR A 197 -4.48 -9.58 -7.73
N VAL A 198 -4.09 -9.98 -6.52
CA VAL A 198 -4.43 -9.27 -5.28
C VAL A 198 -3.24 -9.20 -4.32
N PHE A 199 -3.22 -8.16 -3.52
CA PHE A 199 -2.32 -8.01 -2.39
C PHE A 199 -3.07 -7.41 -1.20
N ALA A 200 -2.54 -7.59 0.01
CA ALA A 200 -3.14 -7.05 1.21
C ALA A 200 -2.26 -5.93 1.78
N LEU A 201 -2.89 -4.83 2.16
CA LEU A 201 -2.21 -3.71 2.81
C LEU A 201 -2.78 -3.48 4.21
N ALA A 202 -1.90 -3.25 5.18
CA ALA A 202 -2.30 -2.79 6.50
C ALA A 202 -2.76 -1.33 6.41
N SER A 203 -3.88 -1.02 7.01
CA SER A 203 -4.33 0.35 7.19
C SER A 203 -3.86 0.82 8.57
N LEU A 204 -2.95 1.76 8.60
CA LEU A 204 -2.35 2.32 9.80
C LEU A 204 -2.84 3.74 10.05
N ASP A 205 -3.09 4.05 11.30
CA ASP A 205 -3.26 5.42 11.79
C ASP A 205 -2.06 5.77 12.67
N ALA A 206 -1.13 6.50 12.10
CA ALA A 206 0.13 6.82 12.73
C ALA A 206 -0.02 7.70 13.98
N GLY A 207 -1.02 8.57 13.98
CA GLY A 207 -1.34 9.43 15.14
C GLY A 207 -1.80 8.64 16.36
N SER A 208 -2.24 7.40 16.16
CA SER A 208 -2.70 6.50 17.23
C SER A 208 -1.63 5.53 17.73
N ILE A 209 -0.36 5.69 17.31
CA ILE A 209 0.75 4.79 17.69
C ILE A 209 1.69 5.51 18.66
N PRO A 210 1.48 5.44 19.99
CA PRO A 210 2.37 6.09 20.93
C PRO A 210 3.79 5.56 20.86
N GLY A 211 4.79 6.44 20.85
CA GLY A 211 6.21 6.08 20.86
C GLY A 211 6.75 5.57 19.51
N LEU A 212 5.99 5.76 18.42
CA LEU A 212 6.45 5.51 17.06
C LEU A 212 6.21 6.74 16.20
N ILE A 213 7.22 7.17 15.48
CA ILE A 213 7.15 8.20 14.46
C ILE A 213 7.29 7.52 13.10
N PRO A 214 6.20 7.31 12.35
CA PRO A 214 6.31 6.74 11.02
C PRO A 214 6.82 7.80 10.06
N VAL A 215 7.88 7.47 9.34
CA VAL A 215 8.60 8.37 8.45
C VAL A 215 8.56 7.83 7.03
N TYR A 216 8.21 8.68 6.11
CA TYR A 216 8.32 8.44 4.68
C TYR A 216 9.61 9.12 4.21
N LEU A 217 10.66 8.32 3.99
CA LEU A 217 11.94 8.80 3.54
C LEU A 217 12.01 8.73 2.03
N SER A 218 11.91 9.88 1.37
CA SER A 218 12.04 10.03 -0.08
C SER A 218 13.46 10.42 -0.44
N TYR A 219 13.98 9.91 -1.56
CA TYR A 219 15.33 10.25 -2.04
C TYR A 219 15.38 10.25 -3.57
N SER A 220 16.20 11.13 -4.12
CA SER A 220 16.47 11.19 -5.56
C SER A 220 17.85 10.61 -5.87
N TYR A 221 17.97 9.99 -7.04
CA TYR A 221 19.23 9.41 -7.52
C TYR A 221 20.05 10.46 -8.25
N ALA A 222 21.36 10.51 -7.96
CA ALA A 222 22.28 11.40 -8.64
C ALA A 222 22.40 11.09 -10.15
N GLN A 223 22.20 9.83 -10.51
CA GLN A 223 22.15 9.34 -11.89
C GLN A 223 21.31 8.05 -11.97
N SER A 224 20.76 7.75 -13.15
CA SER A 224 19.87 6.59 -13.34
C SER A 224 20.50 5.25 -12.99
N GLY A 225 21.80 5.08 -13.18
CA GLY A 225 22.54 3.86 -12.82
C GLY A 225 22.71 3.63 -11.31
N ALA A 226 22.51 4.66 -10.47
CA ALA A 226 22.68 4.56 -9.02
C ALA A 226 21.56 3.78 -8.32
N LYS A 227 20.37 3.66 -8.95
CA LYS A 227 19.16 3.10 -8.33
C LYS A 227 19.41 1.76 -7.61
N GLY A 228 19.94 0.78 -8.30
CA GLY A 228 20.11 -0.57 -7.73
C GLY A 228 21.06 -0.62 -6.52
N THR A 229 22.06 0.26 -6.49
CA THR A 229 23.02 0.35 -5.38
C THR A 229 22.40 1.11 -4.19
N VAL A 230 21.78 2.24 -4.46
CA VAL A 230 21.11 3.05 -3.42
C VAL A 230 19.96 2.26 -2.79
N ASP A 231 19.07 1.64 -3.57
CA ASP A 231 17.97 0.87 -3.03
C ASP A 231 18.45 -0.28 -2.14
N ARG A 232 19.52 -1.00 -2.53
CA ARG A 232 20.11 -2.04 -1.68
C ARG A 232 20.69 -1.48 -0.39
N ALA A 233 21.37 -0.34 -0.44
CA ALA A 233 21.89 0.31 0.76
C ALA A 233 20.76 0.71 1.73
N MET A 234 19.69 1.34 1.22
CA MET A 234 18.52 1.71 2.00
C MET A 234 17.88 0.47 2.66
N LEU A 235 17.65 -0.60 1.88
CA LEU A 235 17.07 -1.84 2.37
C LEU A 235 17.93 -2.51 3.45
N SER A 236 19.24 -2.55 3.24
CA SER A 236 20.17 -3.17 4.16
C SER A 236 20.25 -2.41 5.49
N TYR A 237 20.31 -1.09 5.45
CA TYR A 237 20.42 -0.24 6.64
C TYR A 237 19.16 -0.29 7.50
N PHE A 238 18.02 -0.08 6.90
CA PHE A 238 16.74 -0.02 7.62
C PHE A 238 16.16 -1.39 7.98
N LYS A 239 16.73 -2.49 7.52
CA LYS A 239 16.46 -3.92 7.84
C LYS A 239 14.98 -4.37 7.80
N ALA A 240 14.07 -3.47 7.66
CA ALA A 240 12.63 -3.69 7.75
C ALA A 240 11.92 -2.69 6.89
N SER A 241 12.33 -2.62 5.65
CA SER A 241 11.70 -1.73 4.70
C SER A 241 10.39 -2.31 4.25
N TYR A 242 9.39 -1.59 4.58
CA TYR A 242 8.08 -1.75 4.06
C TYR A 242 8.07 -1.17 2.66
N LEU A 243 7.55 -1.92 1.71
CA LEU A 243 7.22 -1.42 0.39
C LEU A 243 8.42 -0.85 -0.39
N THR A 244 9.37 -1.66 -0.74
CA THR A 244 10.11 -1.40 -1.97
C THR A 244 9.16 -1.68 -3.12
N VAL A 245 8.36 -0.72 -3.44
CA VAL A 245 7.81 -0.67 -4.77
C VAL A 245 9.00 -0.34 -5.66
N GLN A 246 9.34 -1.25 -6.57
CA GLN A 246 10.32 -0.95 -7.59
C GLN A 246 9.72 0.12 -8.48
N PHE A 247 10.27 1.34 -8.45
CA PHE A 247 9.78 2.42 -9.28
C PHE A 247 10.24 2.21 -10.71
N ALA A 248 9.30 2.30 -11.64
CA ALA A 248 9.60 2.17 -13.08
C ALA A 248 10.40 3.38 -13.60
N ASP A 249 10.11 4.57 -13.07
CA ASP A 249 10.86 5.80 -13.35
C ASP A 249 11.86 6.05 -12.24
N PRO A 250 13.16 6.07 -12.53
CA PRO A 250 14.21 6.07 -11.52
C PRO A 250 14.55 7.45 -10.95
N ALA A 251 13.73 8.48 -11.22
CA ALA A 251 14.03 9.82 -10.73
C ALA A 251 14.06 9.90 -9.20
N ASP A 252 13.16 9.18 -8.54
CA ASP A 252 13.02 9.18 -7.08
C ASP A 252 12.74 7.78 -6.54
N GLY A 253 13.21 7.53 -5.32
CA GLY A 253 12.88 6.36 -4.51
C GLY A 253 12.23 6.77 -3.21
N TRP A 254 11.62 5.83 -2.52
CA TRP A 254 11.16 6.07 -1.16
C TRP A 254 11.13 4.79 -0.34
N ILE A 255 11.24 4.96 0.96
CA ILE A 255 11.16 3.89 1.94
C ILE A 255 10.32 4.37 3.12
N PHE A 256 9.50 3.47 3.65
CA PHE A 256 8.78 3.72 4.88
C PHE A 256 9.59 3.17 6.06
N VAL A 257 9.90 4.02 7.02
CA VAL A 257 10.66 3.65 8.22
C VAL A 257 9.94 4.12 9.47
N SER A 258 10.27 3.55 10.59
CA SER A 258 9.76 3.97 11.89
C SER A 258 10.91 4.46 12.77
N ALA A 259 10.75 5.64 13.33
CA ALA A 259 11.64 6.21 14.33
C ALA A 259 10.98 6.20 15.70
N SER A 260 11.76 6.22 16.78
CA SER A 260 11.27 6.35 18.15
C SER A 260 11.32 7.79 18.64
N THR A 261 12.24 8.57 18.08
CA THR A 261 12.49 9.97 18.44
C THR A 261 12.70 10.82 17.17
N MET A 262 12.59 12.14 17.30
CA MET A 262 12.96 13.06 16.23
C MET A 262 14.47 13.04 15.92
N ALA A 263 15.31 12.69 16.90
CA ALA A 263 16.74 12.49 16.67
C ALA A 263 16.99 11.29 15.74
N ASP A 264 16.20 10.21 15.85
CA ASP A 264 16.29 9.08 14.93
C ASP A 264 15.90 9.52 13.50
N VAL A 265 14.84 10.33 13.35
CA VAL A 265 14.42 10.88 12.04
C VAL A 265 15.56 11.67 11.40
N GLN A 266 16.20 12.54 12.17
CA GLN A 266 17.33 13.34 11.70
C GLN A 266 18.50 12.43 11.29
N SER A 267 18.86 11.46 12.12
CA SER A 267 19.91 10.49 11.84
C SER A 267 19.65 9.68 10.56
N TYR A 268 18.40 9.22 10.36
CA TYR A 268 18.01 8.51 9.13
C TYR A 268 18.16 9.39 7.88
N LEU A 269 17.75 10.65 7.99
CA LEU A 269 17.84 11.60 6.89
C LEU A 269 19.31 11.91 6.53
N GLU A 270 20.15 12.14 7.52
CA GLU A 270 21.59 12.41 7.34
C GLU A 270 22.29 11.19 6.74
N TRP A 271 22.01 10.01 7.27
CA TRP A 271 22.54 8.78 6.72
C TRP A 271 22.11 8.58 5.26
N ALA A 272 20.84 8.79 4.93
CA ALA A 272 20.36 8.67 3.56
C ALA A 272 21.07 9.65 2.60
N LYS A 273 21.26 10.91 3.03
CA LYS A 273 21.97 11.93 2.25
C LYS A 273 23.46 11.60 2.04
N SER A 274 24.07 10.87 2.98
CA SER A 274 25.47 10.48 2.87
C SER A 274 25.73 9.31 1.93
N GLN A 275 24.67 8.64 1.45
CA GLN A 275 24.85 7.46 0.60
C GLN A 275 25.34 7.83 -0.80
N PRO A 276 26.38 7.16 -1.32
CA PRO A 276 26.84 7.36 -2.70
C PRO A 276 25.69 7.13 -3.70
N GLY A 277 25.48 8.10 -4.59
CA GLY A 277 24.42 8.04 -5.61
C GLY A 277 23.08 8.62 -5.17
N VAL A 278 22.96 9.14 -3.95
CA VAL A 278 21.82 9.96 -3.52
C VAL A 278 22.11 11.43 -3.82
N ALA A 279 21.23 12.09 -4.59
CA ALA A 279 21.32 13.51 -4.88
C ALA A 279 20.65 14.36 -3.80
N SER A 280 19.51 13.91 -3.31
CA SER A 280 18.78 14.55 -2.22
C SER A 280 17.96 13.54 -1.44
N ALA A 281 17.62 13.86 -0.19
CA ALA A 281 16.68 13.07 0.61
C ALA A 281 15.82 14.00 1.48
N ARG A 282 14.56 13.56 1.72
CA ARG A 282 13.57 14.25 2.54
C ARG A 282 12.85 13.24 3.43
N ALA A 283 12.57 13.65 4.65
CA ALA A 283 11.78 12.88 5.61
C ALA A 283 10.43 13.57 5.81
N ASP A 284 9.33 12.88 5.48
CA ASP A 284 7.98 13.35 5.73
C ASP A 284 7.37 12.51 6.86
N LEU A 285 6.81 13.17 7.87
CA LEU A 285 6.16 12.50 8.99
C LEU A 285 4.74 12.10 8.58
N LEU A 286 4.47 10.81 8.62
CA LEU A 286 3.16 10.29 8.27
C LEU A 286 2.15 10.58 9.38
N THR A 287 0.99 11.12 9.01
CA THR A 287 -0.15 11.24 9.91
C THR A 287 -1.16 10.14 9.68
N LYS A 288 -1.53 9.88 8.41
CA LYS A 288 -2.57 8.92 8.08
C LYS A 288 -2.40 8.31 6.69
N THR A 289 -2.68 7.02 6.58
CA THR A 289 -2.87 6.35 5.29
C THR A 289 -4.36 6.11 5.02
N MET A 290 -4.79 6.37 3.81
CA MET A 290 -6.16 6.16 3.36
C MET A 290 -6.12 5.35 2.06
N MET A 291 -6.73 4.17 2.06
CA MET A 291 -6.83 3.32 0.88
C MET A 291 -8.31 3.16 0.49
N PHE A 292 -8.58 3.16 -0.80
CA PHE A 292 -9.92 3.06 -1.37
C PHE A 292 -10.07 1.80 -2.22
N PRO A 293 -10.03 0.60 -1.59
CA PRO A 293 -10.10 -0.67 -2.31
C PRO A 293 -11.43 -0.85 -3.04
N GLU A 294 -12.50 -0.20 -2.57
CA GLU A 294 -13.82 -0.20 -3.18
C GLU A 294 -13.78 0.26 -4.64
N LYS A 295 -13.00 1.27 -4.98
CA LYS A 295 -12.89 1.80 -6.34
C LYS A 295 -12.39 0.74 -7.34
N LEU A 296 -11.42 -0.06 -6.96
CA LEU A 296 -10.91 -1.16 -7.79
C LEU A 296 -11.86 -2.36 -7.78
N THR A 297 -12.58 -2.57 -6.67
CA THR A 297 -13.60 -3.63 -6.58
C THR A 297 -14.83 -3.33 -7.43
N GLU A 298 -15.21 -2.07 -7.55
CA GLU A 298 -16.29 -1.61 -8.47
C GLU A 298 -15.91 -1.81 -9.94
N LEU A 299 -14.67 -1.47 -10.32
CA LEU A 299 -14.16 -1.76 -11.66
C LEU A 299 -14.19 -3.26 -11.99
N LEU A 300 -13.93 -4.10 -10.99
CA LEU A 300 -14.03 -5.56 -11.15
C LEU A 300 -15.48 -6.00 -11.44
N ALA A 301 -16.47 -5.37 -10.80
CA ALA A 301 -17.88 -5.63 -11.06
C ALA A 301 -18.26 -5.29 -12.51
N LEU A 302 -17.94 -4.09 -12.95
CA LEU A 302 -18.25 -3.59 -14.29
C LEU A 302 -17.61 -4.45 -15.39
N ARG A 303 -16.36 -4.88 -15.19
CA ARG A 303 -15.66 -5.74 -16.16
C ARG A 303 -16.31 -7.11 -16.31
N ASN A 304 -16.83 -7.69 -15.24
CA ASN A 304 -17.50 -8.99 -15.30
C ASN A 304 -18.90 -8.91 -15.93
N GLU A 305 -19.66 -7.87 -15.64
CA GLU A 305 -20.98 -7.63 -16.25
C GLU A 305 -20.87 -7.43 -17.76
N GLY A 306 -19.87 -6.66 -18.23
CA GLY A 306 -19.57 -6.48 -19.64
C GLY A 306 -19.20 -7.78 -20.35
N ALA A 307 -18.45 -8.67 -19.68
CA ALA A 307 -18.07 -9.97 -20.23
C ALA A 307 -19.24 -10.98 -20.30
N GLU A 308 -20.20 -10.88 -19.39
CA GLU A 308 -21.43 -11.71 -19.42
C GLU A 308 -22.40 -11.23 -20.50
N THR A 309 -22.50 -9.93 -20.72
CA THR A 309 -23.34 -9.32 -21.77
C THR A 309 -22.84 -9.69 -23.16
N GLN A 310 -21.52 -9.65 -23.39
CA GLN A 310 -20.93 -10.08 -24.68
C GLN A 310 -21.12 -11.57 -24.96
N LYS A 311 -21.17 -12.44 -23.95
CA LYS A 311 -21.48 -13.87 -24.12
C LYS A 311 -22.95 -14.11 -24.50
N LYS A 312 -23.87 -13.26 -24.03
CA LYS A 312 -25.31 -13.39 -24.36
C LYS A 312 -25.68 -12.86 -25.75
N THR A 313 -24.83 -12.02 -26.33
CA THR A 313 -25.07 -11.42 -27.67
C THR A 313 -24.52 -12.30 -28.81
N HIS A 314 -23.78 -13.36 -28.49
CA HIS A 314 -23.20 -14.31 -29.46
C HIS A 314 -23.90 -15.70 -29.43
N PHE A 315 -25.09 -15.79 -28.92
CA PHE A 315 -26.06 -16.86 -29.04
C PHE A 315 -27.35 -16.30 -29.66
#